data_5a79e24fffa03a9cc8d0405d3cb6a801
#
_entry.id   5a79e24fffa03a9cc8d0405d3cb6a801
#
_cell.length_a   1.000
_cell.length_b   1.000
_cell.length_c   1.000
_cell.angle_alpha   90.00
_cell.angle_beta   90.00
_cell.angle_gamma   90.00
#
_symmetry.space_group_name_H-M   'P 1'
#
loop_
_entity.id
_entity.type
_entity.pdbx_description
1 polymer ?
#
loop_
_entity_poly.entity_id
_entity_poly.type
_entity_poly.pdbx_seq_one_letter_code
_entity_poly.pdbx_strand_id
1 'polypeptide(L)'
;MLTSSLIDPIEFENERTVILEELAMNDDDPQDVVHEEFFEAVLGSHPLGRPIGGTPATINAVSRDAVWDHYQRNYRPQDLVIAAAGGVDHDGLLELVRENLETAGWDLNLTATPRPWREQGTAALDVAPTVKVINRPIAQANIVLGSQGLVAGDERRYAMAILNTVLGGGMSSRLFQEIREKRGL
;
A
#
# COMPACT_ATOMS: atom_id res chain seq x y z
N MET A 1 -11.65 6.05 -16.57
CA MET A 1 -11.23 5.07 -15.56
C MET A 1 -12.29 4.78 -14.52
N LEU A 2 -12.83 5.76 -13.78
CA LEU A 2 -13.78 5.48 -12.67
C LEU A 2 -15.09 4.83 -13.13
N THR A 3 -15.69 5.30 -14.20
CA THR A 3 -17.06 4.94 -14.61
C THR A 3 -17.13 4.04 -15.83
N SER A 4 -16.09 4.01 -16.68
CA SER A 4 -16.14 3.39 -18.00
C SER A 4 -14.84 2.69 -18.36
N SER A 5 -14.24 1.99 -17.39
CA SER A 5 -13.07 1.16 -17.66
C SER A 5 -13.46 0.00 -18.57
N LEU A 6 -12.68 -0.25 -19.60
CA LEU A 6 -12.95 -1.33 -20.57
C LEU A 6 -12.38 -2.66 -20.08
N ILE A 7 -11.26 -2.62 -19.39
CA ILE A 7 -10.44 -3.79 -19.04
C ILE A 7 -10.36 -4.71 -20.27
N ASP A 8 -9.80 -4.12 -21.34
CA ASP A 8 -9.67 -4.81 -22.63
C ASP A 8 -8.88 -6.12 -22.45
N PRO A 9 -9.30 -7.23 -23.05
CA PRO A 9 -8.63 -8.51 -22.87
C PRO A 9 -7.16 -8.53 -23.31
N ILE A 10 -6.81 -7.81 -24.37
CA ILE A 10 -5.42 -7.76 -24.88
C ILE A 10 -4.57 -6.93 -23.93
N GLU A 11 -5.07 -5.75 -23.53
CA GLU A 11 -4.35 -4.89 -22.60
C GLU A 11 -4.23 -5.52 -21.20
N PHE A 12 -5.20 -6.32 -20.80
CA PHE A 12 -5.14 -7.08 -19.55
C PHE A 12 -3.98 -8.09 -19.54
N GLU A 13 -3.74 -8.79 -20.66
CA GLU A 13 -2.60 -9.71 -20.76
C GLU A 13 -1.25 -8.99 -20.90
N ASN A 14 -1.24 -7.84 -21.58
CA ASN A 14 -0.05 -6.97 -21.62
C ASN A 14 0.32 -6.51 -20.21
N GLU A 15 -0.65 -6.00 -19.45
CA GLU A 15 -0.46 -5.55 -18.07
C GLU A 15 -0.02 -6.67 -17.14
N ARG A 16 -0.57 -7.88 -17.31
CA ARG A 16 -0.09 -9.07 -16.57
C ARG A 16 1.42 -9.28 -16.75
N THR A 17 1.90 -9.15 -17.98
CA THR A 17 3.32 -9.29 -18.28
C THR A 17 4.14 -8.21 -17.59
N VAL A 18 3.70 -6.96 -17.65
CA VAL A 18 4.36 -5.84 -16.98
C VAL A 18 4.44 -6.06 -15.47
N ILE A 19 3.34 -6.44 -14.83
CA ILE A 19 3.32 -6.71 -13.39
C ILE A 19 4.27 -7.85 -13.01
N LEU A 20 4.36 -8.91 -13.82
CA LEU A 20 5.31 -10.00 -13.57
C LEU A 20 6.78 -9.55 -13.68
N GLU A 21 7.08 -8.64 -14.61
CA GLU A 21 8.41 -8.03 -14.73
C GLU A 21 8.71 -7.12 -13.53
N GLU A 22 7.74 -6.32 -13.07
CA GLU A 22 7.89 -5.49 -11.86
C GLU A 22 8.14 -6.34 -10.61
N LEU A 23 7.41 -7.45 -10.44
CA LEU A 23 7.63 -8.38 -9.33
C LEU A 23 9.04 -9.00 -9.39
N ALA A 24 9.53 -9.33 -10.58
CA ALA A 24 10.89 -9.84 -10.75
C ALA A 24 11.94 -8.78 -10.39
N MET A 25 11.72 -7.51 -10.78
CA MET A 25 12.61 -6.39 -10.41
C MET A 25 12.63 -6.18 -8.88
N ASN A 26 11.48 -6.23 -8.22
CA ASN A 26 11.40 -6.11 -6.76
C ASN A 26 12.12 -7.28 -6.06
N ASP A 27 11.98 -8.51 -6.58
CA ASP A 27 12.71 -9.67 -6.03
C ASP A 27 14.23 -9.57 -6.23
N ASP A 28 14.69 -8.85 -7.24
CA ASP A 28 16.11 -8.59 -7.47
C ASP A 28 16.69 -7.50 -6.55
N ASP A 29 15.85 -6.67 -5.93
CA ASP A 29 16.29 -5.64 -4.98
C ASP A 29 16.32 -6.17 -3.53
N PRO A 30 17.51 -6.30 -2.91
CA PRO A 30 17.61 -6.79 -1.54
C PRO A 30 16.93 -5.90 -0.49
N GLN A 31 16.74 -4.61 -0.77
CA GLN A 31 16.02 -3.70 0.14
C GLN A 31 14.52 -3.98 0.12
N ASP A 32 13.95 -4.17 -1.04
CA ASP A 32 12.54 -4.50 -1.17
C ASP A 32 12.24 -5.86 -0.54
N VAL A 33 13.07 -6.85 -0.85
CA VAL A 33 12.95 -8.20 -0.29
C VAL A 33 13.00 -8.19 1.23
N VAL A 34 13.96 -7.51 1.86
CA VAL A 34 14.07 -7.51 3.32
C VAL A 34 12.88 -6.84 4.00
N HIS A 35 12.27 -5.82 3.36
CA HIS A 35 11.08 -5.18 3.90
C HIS A 35 9.84 -6.06 3.76
N GLU A 36 9.62 -6.70 2.62
CA GLU A 36 8.50 -7.62 2.43
C GLU A 36 8.57 -8.79 3.42
N GLU A 37 9.73 -9.41 3.53
CA GLU A 37 9.98 -10.51 4.45
C GLU A 37 9.83 -10.11 5.93
N PHE A 38 10.19 -8.88 6.27
CA PHE A 38 9.95 -8.32 7.60
C PHE A 38 8.44 -8.18 7.88
N PHE A 39 7.67 -7.62 6.95
CA PHE A 39 6.22 -7.49 7.13
C PHE A 39 5.53 -8.85 7.21
N GLU A 40 5.93 -9.81 6.39
CA GLU A 40 5.43 -11.19 6.50
C GLU A 40 5.74 -11.80 7.87
N ALA A 41 6.98 -11.64 8.36
CA ALA A 41 7.39 -12.17 9.65
C ALA A 41 6.64 -11.54 10.83
N VAL A 42 6.35 -10.23 10.76
CA VAL A 42 5.66 -9.49 11.83
C VAL A 42 4.15 -9.67 11.79
N LEU A 43 3.56 -9.69 10.60
CA LEU A 43 2.12 -9.65 10.42
C LEU A 43 1.52 -11.02 10.07
N GLY A 44 2.33 -11.98 9.69
CA GLY A 44 1.92 -13.34 9.37
C GLY A 44 0.80 -13.39 8.33
N SER A 45 -0.31 -14.04 8.68
CA SER A 45 -1.49 -14.17 7.79
C SER A 45 -2.36 -12.91 7.70
N HIS A 46 -2.03 -11.84 8.43
CA HIS A 46 -2.78 -10.60 8.37
C HIS A 46 -2.74 -10.00 6.94
N PRO A 47 -3.83 -9.40 6.43
CA PRO A 47 -3.85 -8.84 5.08
C PRO A 47 -2.72 -7.83 4.79
N LEU A 48 -2.27 -7.06 5.78
CA LEU A 48 -1.17 -6.10 5.65
C LEU A 48 0.22 -6.76 5.58
N GLY A 49 0.34 -8.05 5.87
CA GLY A 49 1.57 -8.82 5.70
C GLY A 49 1.75 -9.43 4.31
N ARG A 50 0.76 -9.25 3.43
CA ARG A 50 0.84 -9.77 2.06
C ARG A 50 1.61 -8.81 1.16
N PRO A 51 2.41 -9.30 0.21
CA PRO A 51 3.02 -8.45 -0.81
C PRO A 51 1.96 -7.60 -1.53
N ILE A 52 2.21 -6.32 -1.69
CA ILE A 52 1.25 -5.37 -2.32
C ILE A 52 0.99 -5.76 -3.76
N GLY A 53 2.03 -6.12 -4.51
CA GLY A 53 1.93 -6.58 -5.90
C GLY A 53 1.37 -7.99 -6.07
N GLY A 54 1.15 -8.71 -4.96
CA GLY A 54 0.81 -10.14 -5.00
C GLY A 54 2.02 -11.03 -5.26
N THR A 55 1.78 -12.20 -5.82
CA THR A 55 2.83 -13.15 -6.19
C THR A 55 2.70 -13.54 -7.66
N PRO A 56 3.76 -14.02 -8.33
CA PRO A 56 3.65 -14.52 -9.71
C PRO A 56 2.54 -15.56 -9.87
N ALA A 57 2.31 -16.39 -8.85
CA ALA A 57 1.24 -17.39 -8.86
C ALA A 57 -0.16 -16.73 -8.84
N THR A 58 -0.38 -15.71 -8.00
CA THR A 58 -1.67 -15.00 -7.93
C THR A 58 -1.92 -14.16 -9.17
N ILE A 59 -0.90 -13.51 -9.71
CA ILE A 59 -1.00 -12.70 -10.94
C ILE A 59 -1.32 -13.58 -12.15
N ASN A 60 -0.70 -14.74 -12.26
CA ASN A 60 -1.01 -15.69 -13.34
C ASN A 60 -2.40 -16.33 -13.20
N ALA A 61 -2.89 -16.51 -11.99
CA ALA A 61 -4.19 -17.16 -11.75
C ALA A 61 -5.38 -16.21 -11.89
N VAL A 62 -5.21 -14.89 -11.72
CA VAL A 62 -6.32 -13.94 -11.78
C VAL A 62 -6.86 -13.86 -13.22
N SER A 63 -8.19 -13.94 -13.38
CA SER A 63 -8.83 -13.77 -14.69
C SER A 63 -9.27 -12.33 -14.91
N ARG A 64 -9.39 -11.93 -16.17
CA ARG A 64 -9.95 -10.63 -16.56
C ARG A 64 -11.35 -10.43 -15.98
N ASP A 65 -12.18 -11.47 -15.97
CA ASP A 65 -13.54 -11.39 -15.44
C ASP A 65 -13.56 -11.18 -13.92
N ALA A 66 -12.63 -11.77 -13.18
CA ALA A 66 -12.49 -11.52 -11.75
C ALA A 66 -12.10 -10.06 -11.45
N VAL A 67 -11.24 -9.46 -12.27
CA VAL A 67 -10.88 -8.03 -12.17
C VAL A 67 -12.06 -7.15 -12.57
N TRP A 68 -12.82 -7.50 -13.61
CA TRP A 68 -14.02 -6.81 -14.00
C TRP A 68 -15.08 -6.82 -12.90
N ASP A 69 -15.34 -7.97 -12.29
CA ASP A 69 -16.25 -8.11 -11.15
C ASP A 69 -15.81 -7.30 -9.93
N HIS A 70 -14.51 -7.26 -9.68
CA HIS A 70 -13.93 -6.42 -8.62
C HIS A 70 -14.18 -4.93 -8.89
N TYR A 71 -13.91 -4.49 -10.13
CA TYR A 71 -14.17 -3.12 -10.56
C TYR A 71 -15.65 -2.76 -10.37
N GLN A 72 -16.57 -3.55 -10.87
CA GLN A 72 -18.02 -3.28 -10.77
C GLN A 72 -18.51 -3.22 -9.32
N ARG A 73 -17.95 -4.02 -8.42
CA ARG A 73 -18.36 -4.06 -7.02
C ARG A 73 -17.77 -2.94 -6.17
N ASN A 74 -16.61 -2.40 -6.55
CA ASN A 74 -15.86 -1.50 -5.66
C ASN A 74 -15.80 -0.05 -6.15
N TYR A 75 -15.98 0.20 -7.45
CA TYR A 75 -16.04 1.56 -8.00
C TYR A 75 -17.47 2.05 -8.02
N ARG A 76 -17.93 2.68 -6.94
CA ARG A 76 -19.32 3.07 -6.73
C ARG A 76 -19.41 4.53 -6.31
N PRO A 77 -20.51 5.24 -6.69
CA PRO A 77 -20.68 6.66 -6.38
C PRO A 77 -20.59 6.97 -4.88
N GLN A 78 -21.19 6.13 -4.04
CA GLN A 78 -21.21 6.32 -2.59
C GLN A 78 -19.87 6.16 -1.90
N ASP A 79 -18.89 5.56 -2.56
CA ASP A 79 -17.53 5.37 -2.03
C ASP A 79 -16.54 6.39 -2.61
N LEU A 80 -17.00 7.27 -3.53
CA LEU A 80 -16.15 8.26 -4.18
C LEU A 80 -15.99 9.51 -3.32
N VAL A 81 -14.76 9.90 -3.08
CA VAL A 81 -14.40 11.18 -2.47
C VAL A 81 -13.54 11.97 -3.45
N ILE A 82 -13.96 13.18 -3.78
CA ILE A 82 -13.22 14.08 -4.66
C ILE A 82 -12.69 15.22 -3.80
N ALA A 83 -11.37 15.42 -3.83
CA ALA A 83 -10.72 16.56 -3.21
C ALA A 83 -9.98 17.38 -4.28
N ALA A 84 -10.18 18.69 -4.25
CA ALA A 84 -9.52 19.62 -5.14
C ALA A 84 -8.97 20.80 -4.37
N ALA A 85 -7.77 21.25 -4.74
CA ALA A 85 -7.12 22.43 -4.16
C ALA A 85 -6.43 23.23 -5.26
N GLY A 86 -6.51 24.57 -5.20
CA GLY A 86 -5.92 25.47 -6.18
C GLY A 86 -6.91 26.50 -6.72
N GLY A 87 -6.72 26.93 -7.96
CA GLY A 87 -7.60 27.90 -8.63
C GLY A 87 -8.90 27.27 -9.13
N VAL A 88 -9.72 26.73 -8.24
CA VAL A 88 -11.00 26.10 -8.58
C VAL A 88 -12.16 26.86 -7.96
N ASP A 89 -13.27 26.96 -8.67
CA ASP A 89 -14.57 27.34 -8.13
C ASP A 89 -15.30 26.10 -7.62
N HIS A 90 -15.73 26.09 -6.38
CA HIS A 90 -16.36 24.93 -5.75
C HIS A 90 -17.64 24.49 -6.45
N ASP A 91 -18.54 25.44 -6.70
CA ASP A 91 -19.86 25.15 -7.25
C ASP A 91 -19.74 24.69 -8.71
N GLY A 92 -18.90 25.35 -9.50
CA GLY A 92 -18.61 24.94 -10.87
C GLY A 92 -17.95 23.55 -10.95
N LEU A 93 -17.05 23.23 -10.03
CA LEU A 93 -16.47 21.89 -9.97
C LEU A 93 -17.51 20.83 -9.59
N LEU A 94 -18.39 21.15 -8.63
CA LEU A 94 -19.45 20.24 -8.19
C LEU A 94 -20.44 19.93 -9.31
N GLU A 95 -20.85 20.96 -10.08
CA GLU A 95 -21.71 20.79 -11.25
C GLU A 95 -21.04 19.92 -12.33
N LEU A 96 -19.78 20.21 -12.65
CA LEU A 96 -19.03 19.45 -13.65
C LEU A 96 -18.87 17.98 -13.25
N VAL A 97 -18.57 17.70 -11.99
CA VAL A 97 -18.46 16.33 -11.48
C VAL A 97 -19.79 15.60 -11.58
N ARG A 98 -20.87 16.24 -11.13
CA ARG A 98 -22.22 15.66 -11.19
C ARG A 98 -22.61 15.32 -12.61
N GLU A 99 -22.52 16.27 -13.54
CA GLU A 99 -22.85 16.09 -14.95
C GLU A 99 -22.07 14.92 -15.58
N ASN A 100 -20.78 14.84 -15.33
CA ASN A 100 -19.94 13.77 -15.88
C ASN A 100 -20.27 12.39 -15.31
N LEU A 101 -20.55 12.30 -14.01
CA LEU A 101 -20.90 11.03 -13.38
C LEU A 101 -22.29 10.53 -13.79
N GLU A 102 -23.29 11.43 -13.89
CA GLU A 102 -24.64 11.13 -14.38
C GLU A 102 -24.62 10.73 -15.85
N THR A 103 -23.88 11.44 -16.68
CA THR A 103 -23.67 11.10 -18.10
C THR A 103 -23.04 9.71 -18.26
N ALA A 104 -22.17 9.33 -17.35
CA ALA A 104 -21.56 7.99 -17.30
C ALA A 104 -22.49 6.90 -16.72
N GLY A 105 -23.72 7.24 -16.35
CA GLY A 105 -24.74 6.31 -15.89
C GLY A 105 -24.70 6.01 -14.39
N TRP A 106 -23.99 6.82 -13.59
CA TRP A 106 -24.00 6.68 -12.15
C TRP A 106 -25.23 7.36 -11.54
N ASP A 107 -25.95 6.65 -10.67
CA ASP A 107 -27.05 7.21 -9.89
C ASP A 107 -26.48 7.89 -8.62
N LEU A 108 -26.48 9.20 -8.60
CA LEU A 108 -26.00 10.02 -7.48
C LEU A 108 -27.06 10.23 -6.38
N ASN A 109 -28.29 9.77 -6.58
CA ASN A 109 -29.39 9.88 -5.61
C ASN A 109 -29.44 8.67 -4.65
N LEU A 110 -28.50 7.75 -4.76
CA LEU A 110 -28.44 6.59 -3.89
C LEU A 110 -28.21 7.02 -2.43
N THR A 111 -29.13 6.60 -1.56
CA THR A 111 -29.02 6.81 -0.11
C THR A 111 -28.15 5.76 0.59
N ALA A 112 -27.41 4.97 -0.18
CA ALA A 112 -26.55 3.92 0.35
C ALA A 112 -25.42 4.51 1.20
N THR A 113 -25.25 3.95 2.38
CA THR A 113 -24.17 4.34 3.27
C THR A 113 -22.82 3.90 2.67
N PRO A 114 -21.82 4.78 2.65
CA PRO A 114 -20.46 4.41 2.26
C PRO A 114 -19.96 3.24 3.11
N ARG A 115 -19.14 2.38 2.52
CA ARG A 115 -18.48 1.33 3.31
C ARG A 115 -17.57 1.97 4.34
N PRO A 116 -17.55 1.45 5.59
CA PRO A 116 -16.57 1.92 6.54
C PRO A 116 -15.16 1.60 6.02
N TRP A 117 -14.32 2.59 5.90
CA TRP A 117 -12.94 2.45 5.43
C TRP A 117 -12.07 1.63 6.39
N ARG A 118 -12.50 1.50 7.64
CA ARG A 118 -11.78 0.78 8.67
C ARG A 118 -12.78 0.00 9.52
N GLU A 119 -12.55 -1.28 9.68
CA GLU A 119 -13.21 -1.99 10.75
C GLU A 119 -12.72 -1.40 12.07
N GLN A 120 -13.67 -1.08 12.94
CA GLN A 120 -13.35 -0.65 14.30
C GLN A 120 -12.96 -1.91 15.09
N GLY A 121 -11.70 -2.27 15.01
CA GLY A 121 -11.14 -3.37 15.74
C GLY A 121 -9.63 -3.32 15.67
N THR A 122 -8.97 -3.13 16.80
CA THR A 122 -7.55 -3.44 16.93
C THR A 122 -7.44 -4.95 17.08
N ALA A 123 -7.23 -5.67 16.00
CA ALA A 123 -6.70 -7.02 16.14
C ALA A 123 -5.34 -6.87 16.84
N ALA A 124 -5.24 -7.33 18.06
CA ALA A 124 -3.94 -7.45 18.72
C ALA A 124 -3.11 -8.41 17.87
N LEU A 125 -2.09 -7.88 17.24
CA LEU A 125 -1.10 -8.71 16.55
C LEU A 125 -0.29 -9.41 17.64
N ASP A 126 -0.44 -10.70 17.76
CA ASP A 126 0.42 -11.52 18.62
C ASP A 126 1.73 -11.77 17.86
N VAL A 127 2.64 -10.82 17.98
CA VAL A 127 3.95 -10.87 17.32
C VAL A 127 4.94 -11.53 18.26
N ALA A 128 5.23 -12.79 18.01
CA ALA A 128 6.35 -13.45 18.67
C ALA A 128 7.68 -12.90 18.11
N PRO A 129 8.71 -12.72 18.97
CA PRO A 129 10.04 -12.38 18.48
C PRO A 129 10.52 -13.42 17.46
N THR A 130 10.87 -12.99 16.28
CA THR A 130 11.31 -13.87 15.20
C THR A 130 12.56 -13.29 14.53
N VAL A 131 13.39 -14.18 13.98
CA VAL A 131 14.53 -13.83 13.14
C VAL A 131 14.34 -14.59 11.82
N LYS A 132 14.23 -13.85 10.71
CA LYS A 132 14.19 -14.40 9.35
C LYS A 132 15.50 -14.06 8.65
N VAL A 133 16.18 -15.05 8.10
CA VAL A 133 17.46 -14.88 7.38
C VAL A 133 17.29 -15.39 5.97
N ILE A 134 17.60 -14.53 4.99
CA ILE A 134 17.55 -14.85 3.57
C ILE A 134 18.99 -14.82 3.04
N ASN A 135 19.45 -15.94 2.53
CA ASN A 135 20.79 -16.05 1.97
C ASN A 135 20.74 -15.87 0.46
N ARG A 136 21.36 -14.81 -0.04
CA ARG A 136 21.55 -14.53 -1.46
C ARG A 136 23.02 -14.21 -1.75
N PRO A 137 23.53 -14.48 -2.95
CA PRO A 137 24.92 -14.17 -3.33
C PRO A 137 25.08 -12.66 -3.67
N ILE A 138 24.87 -11.80 -2.68
CA ILE A 138 24.99 -10.35 -2.78
C ILE A 138 26.15 -9.83 -1.95
N ALA A 139 26.69 -8.66 -2.32
CA ALA A 139 27.86 -8.09 -1.69
C ALA A 139 27.59 -7.43 -0.31
N GLN A 140 26.35 -7.04 -0.05
CA GLN A 140 25.96 -6.30 1.16
C GLN A 140 24.89 -7.05 1.95
N ALA A 141 24.90 -6.86 3.29
CA ALA A 141 23.83 -7.33 4.14
C ALA A 141 22.81 -6.20 4.36
N ASN A 142 21.54 -6.49 4.10
CA ASN A 142 20.42 -5.60 4.40
C ASN A 142 19.72 -6.14 5.66
N ILE A 143 19.50 -5.26 6.64
CA ILE A 143 18.98 -5.64 7.95
C ILE A 143 17.81 -4.72 8.30
N VAL A 144 16.65 -5.30 8.61
CA VAL A 144 15.50 -4.58 9.17
C VAL A 144 15.27 -5.07 10.60
N LEU A 145 15.17 -4.14 11.52
CA LEU A 145 14.82 -4.38 12.91
C LEU A 145 13.57 -3.60 13.25
N GLY A 146 12.64 -4.22 13.90
CA GLY A 146 11.41 -3.57 14.29
C GLY A 146 10.73 -4.22 15.49
N SER A 147 9.76 -3.52 16.04
CA SER A 147 8.91 -3.97 17.12
C SER A 147 7.48 -3.48 16.86
N GLN A 148 6.56 -3.96 17.66
CA GLN A 148 5.18 -3.45 17.62
C GLN A 148 5.20 -1.92 17.85
N GLY A 149 4.54 -1.20 16.96
CA GLY A 149 4.41 0.25 16.99
C GLY A 149 3.08 0.72 17.61
N LEU A 150 2.77 1.99 17.39
CA LEU A 150 1.54 2.63 17.83
C LEU A 150 0.55 2.71 16.67
N VAL A 151 -0.74 2.59 16.97
CA VAL A 151 -1.79 2.81 15.98
C VAL A 151 -1.84 4.29 15.55
N ALA A 152 -2.31 4.55 14.34
CA ALA A 152 -2.33 5.89 13.75
C ALA A 152 -3.12 6.95 14.58
N GLY A 153 -4.10 6.51 15.37
CA GLY A 153 -4.87 7.38 16.28
C GLY A 153 -4.26 7.60 17.65
N ASP A 154 -3.13 6.96 18.00
CA ASP A 154 -2.50 7.12 19.30
C ASP A 154 -1.72 8.44 19.37
N GLU A 155 -2.01 9.26 20.35
CA GLU A 155 -1.36 10.56 20.57
C GLU A 155 0.15 10.43 20.81
N ARG A 156 0.61 9.32 21.38
CA ARG A 156 2.04 9.03 21.59
C ARG A 156 2.83 8.86 20.30
N ARG A 157 2.16 8.76 19.13
CA ARG A 157 2.83 8.66 17.82
C ARG A 157 3.80 9.82 17.56
N TYR A 158 3.50 11.02 18.09
CA TYR A 158 4.38 12.18 17.92
C TYR A 158 5.69 12.01 18.71
N ALA A 159 5.60 11.49 19.93
CA ALA A 159 6.80 11.16 20.73
C ALA A 159 7.60 10.03 20.07
N MET A 160 6.92 9.03 19.49
CA MET A 160 7.56 7.95 18.73
C MET A 160 8.28 8.49 17.49
N ALA A 161 7.69 9.42 16.75
CA ALA A 161 8.31 10.06 15.60
C ALA A 161 9.61 10.81 15.98
N ILE A 162 9.58 11.54 17.10
CA ILE A 162 10.79 12.20 17.63
C ILE A 162 11.85 11.17 18.01
N LEU A 163 11.46 10.10 18.70
CA LEU A 163 12.37 9.02 19.05
C LEU A 163 13.04 8.39 17.82
N ASN A 164 12.26 8.08 16.80
CA ASN A 164 12.76 7.53 15.54
C ASN A 164 13.73 8.52 14.84
N THR A 165 13.45 9.81 14.89
CA THR A 165 14.34 10.83 14.33
C THR A 165 15.66 10.88 15.09
N VAL A 166 15.65 10.80 16.41
CA VAL A 166 16.88 10.75 17.25
C VAL A 166 17.67 9.47 16.98
N LEU A 167 16.98 8.34 16.76
CA LEU A 167 17.65 7.06 16.49
C LEU A 167 18.25 7.00 15.09
N GLY A 168 17.53 7.31 14.04
CA GLY A 168 17.93 7.05 12.65
C GLY A 168 17.54 8.11 11.63
N GLY A 169 16.90 9.22 12.02
CA GLY A 169 16.29 10.17 11.10
C GLY A 169 17.23 11.16 10.39
N GLY A 170 18.54 11.09 10.60
CA GLY A 170 19.47 12.00 9.93
C GLY A 170 20.93 11.79 10.33
N MET A 171 21.83 12.61 9.77
CA MET A 171 23.27 12.47 9.99
C MET A 171 23.71 12.67 11.45
N SER A 172 22.97 13.40 12.25
CA SER A 172 23.21 13.58 13.69
C SER A 172 22.56 12.48 14.56
N SER A 173 21.83 11.55 13.96
CA SER A 173 21.17 10.46 14.68
C SER A 173 22.17 9.47 15.29
N ARG A 174 21.70 8.77 16.33
CA ARG A 174 22.55 7.81 17.04
C ARG A 174 23.08 6.69 16.14
N LEU A 175 22.21 6.10 15.33
CA LEU A 175 22.61 5.00 14.43
C LEU A 175 23.59 5.48 13.37
N PHE A 176 23.34 6.64 12.77
CA PHE A 176 24.26 7.20 11.79
C PHE A 176 25.65 7.43 12.39
N GLN A 177 25.74 8.07 13.56
CA GLN A 177 27.01 8.35 14.22
C GLN A 177 27.75 7.08 14.68
N GLU A 178 27.02 6.10 15.24
CA GLU A 178 27.66 4.90 15.78
C GLU A 178 28.01 3.86 14.72
N ILE A 179 27.21 3.75 13.66
CA ILE A 179 27.39 2.71 12.64
C ILE A 179 28.19 3.28 11.47
N ARG A 180 27.73 4.36 10.87
CA ARG A 180 28.36 4.91 9.67
C ARG A 180 29.65 5.66 9.98
N GLU A 181 29.62 6.64 10.89
CA GLU A 181 30.75 7.51 11.12
C GLU A 181 31.89 6.79 11.90
N LYS A 182 31.54 6.05 12.95
CA LYS A 182 32.56 5.43 13.79
C LYS A 182 33.04 4.06 13.31
N ARG A 183 32.20 3.32 12.58
CA ARG A 183 32.50 1.93 12.15
C ARG A 183 32.65 1.78 10.64
N GLY A 184 32.23 2.77 9.86
CA GLY A 184 32.32 2.74 8.37
C GLY A 184 31.41 1.73 7.71
N LEU A 185 30.26 1.42 8.31
CA LEU A 185 29.27 0.46 7.81
C LEU A 185 28.08 1.16 7.15
#